data_d6efdaddf534645e72b84f8761b920c7
#
_entry.id   d6efdaddf534645e72b84f8761b920c7
#
_cell.length_a   1.000
_cell.length_b   1.000
_cell.length_c   1.000
_cell.angle_alpha   90.00
_cell.angle_beta   90.00
_cell.angle_gamma   90.00
#
_symmetry.space_group_name_H-M   'P 1'
#
loop_
_entity.id
_entity.type
_entity.pdbx_description
1 polymer ?
#
loop_
_entity_poly.entity_id
_entity_poly.type
_entity_poly.pdbx_seq_one_letter_code
_entity_poly.pdbx_strand_id
1 'polypeptide(L)'
;MSSPILTRLALTGQVKAGGNIEARWSAAHPMDSGFRVDDSGRRIPKNIIHTVRAYLNDRLIMEADLGTAMTSPVYLAFPVLVPAEGGIVKVIWQDDSGQMGETQQRLVI
;
A
#
# COMPACT_ATOMS: atom_id res chain seq x y z
N MET A 1 4.15 -18.75 11.99
CA MET A 1 4.37 -17.30 12.08
C MET A 1 4.62 -16.76 10.68
N SER A 2 3.81 -15.84 10.25
CA SER A 2 4.01 -15.24 8.93
C SER A 2 5.17 -14.23 8.98
N SER A 3 5.94 -14.16 7.90
CA SER A 3 6.97 -13.15 7.74
C SER A 3 6.32 -11.77 7.63
N PRO A 4 6.95 -10.73 8.17
CA PRO A 4 6.42 -9.39 7.99
C PRO A 4 6.46 -9.00 6.51
N ILE A 5 5.43 -8.30 6.09
CA ILE A 5 5.37 -7.77 4.74
C ILE A 5 6.13 -6.45 4.71
N LEU A 6 7.16 -6.40 3.89
CA LEU A 6 7.94 -5.18 3.70
C LEU A 6 7.17 -4.23 2.82
N THR A 7 6.98 -3.02 3.31
CA THR A 7 6.30 -1.97 2.56
C THR A 7 7.20 -0.75 2.47
N ARG A 8 6.98 0.05 1.44
CA ARG A 8 7.73 1.27 1.19
C ARG A 8 6.78 2.36 0.74
N LEU A 9 6.94 3.54 1.30
CA LEU A 9 6.21 4.72 0.88
C LEU A 9 7.21 5.82 0.56
N ALA A 10 7.26 6.24 -0.70
CA ALA A 10 8.14 7.29 -1.17
C ALA A 10 7.29 8.47 -1.65
N LEU A 11 7.74 9.68 -1.32
CA LEU A 11 7.10 10.91 -1.79
C LEU A 11 8.04 11.55 -2.80
N THR A 12 7.55 11.74 -4.03
CA THR A 12 8.35 12.27 -5.12
C THR A 12 7.82 13.63 -5.55
N GLY A 13 8.73 14.55 -5.79
CA GLY A 13 8.41 15.92 -6.13
C GLY A 13 8.87 16.88 -5.06
N GLN A 14 8.70 18.17 -5.32
CA GLN A 14 9.06 19.21 -4.38
C GLN A 14 7.92 19.43 -3.38
N VAL A 15 8.17 19.20 -2.11
CA VAL A 15 7.17 19.38 -1.06
C VAL A 15 7.08 20.86 -0.71
N LYS A 16 6.00 21.49 -1.16
CA LYS A 16 5.71 22.89 -0.82
C LYS A 16 4.20 23.06 -0.65
N ALA A 17 3.82 23.99 0.20
CA ALA A 17 2.40 24.26 0.50
C ALA A 17 1.62 24.54 -0.79
N GLY A 18 0.48 23.87 -0.94
CA GLY A 18 -0.39 24.04 -2.10
C GLY A 18 0.06 23.31 -3.35
N GLY A 19 1.25 22.68 -3.33
CA GLY A 19 1.75 21.93 -4.46
C GLY A 19 1.22 20.52 -4.50
N ASN A 20 1.44 19.84 -5.63
CA ASN A 20 1.13 18.43 -5.81
C ASN A 20 2.42 17.61 -5.85
N ILE A 21 2.43 16.50 -5.14
CA ILE A 21 3.49 15.51 -5.23
C ILE A 21 2.85 14.16 -5.53
N GLU A 22 3.69 13.18 -5.84
CA GLU A 22 3.24 11.80 -6.06
C GLU A 22 3.71 10.94 -4.91
N ALA A 23 2.79 10.20 -4.31
CA ALA A 23 3.12 9.17 -3.35
C ALA A 23 3.21 7.83 -4.08
N ARG A 24 4.26 7.05 -3.80
CA ARG A 24 4.49 5.74 -4.38
C ARG A 24 4.60 4.73 -3.25
N TRP A 25 3.67 3.82 -3.23
CA TRP A 25 3.60 2.78 -2.21
C TRP A 25 3.80 1.41 -2.84
N SER A 26 4.59 0.57 -2.19
CA SER A 26 4.79 -0.80 -2.65
C SER A 26 4.81 -1.76 -1.47
N ALA A 27 4.43 -3.00 -1.74
CA ALA A 27 4.41 -4.06 -0.75
C ALA A 27 4.93 -5.36 -1.36
N ALA A 28 5.86 -5.99 -0.66
CA ALA A 28 6.40 -7.28 -1.05
C ALA A 28 5.49 -8.40 -0.54
N HIS A 29 4.22 -8.36 -0.94
CA HIS A 29 3.22 -9.36 -0.57
C HIS A 29 3.21 -10.47 -1.63
N PRO A 30 3.07 -11.75 -1.24
CA PRO A 30 3.05 -12.84 -2.22
C PRO A 30 1.93 -12.73 -3.24
N MET A 31 0.79 -12.17 -2.88
CA MET A 31 -0.36 -12.01 -3.79
C MET A 31 -0.76 -13.35 -4.41
N ASP A 32 -1.01 -14.35 -3.56
CA ASP A 32 -1.41 -15.69 -4.01
C ASP A 32 -2.84 -15.68 -4.52
N SER A 33 -3.01 -15.96 -5.81
CA SER A 33 -4.31 -15.89 -6.47
C SER A 33 -5.22 -17.08 -6.16
N GLY A 34 -4.68 -18.14 -5.56
CA GLY A 34 -5.42 -19.38 -5.30
C GLY A 34 -5.23 -20.44 -6.37
N PHE A 35 -4.43 -20.15 -7.42
CA PHE A 35 -4.17 -21.10 -8.50
C PHE A 35 -2.78 -21.74 -8.42
N ARG A 36 -1.92 -21.25 -7.55
CA ARG A 36 -0.57 -21.80 -7.38
C ARG A 36 -0.62 -23.05 -6.53
N VAL A 37 0.25 -24.04 -6.84
CA VAL A 37 0.40 -25.25 -6.05
C VAL A 37 1.81 -25.31 -5.48
N ASP A 38 1.95 -25.94 -4.31
CA ASP A 38 3.26 -26.15 -3.70
C ASP A 38 3.92 -27.42 -4.24
N ASP A 39 5.11 -27.73 -3.70
CA ASP A 39 5.90 -28.88 -4.15
C ASP A 39 5.21 -30.23 -3.88
N SER A 40 4.27 -30.27 -2.94
CA SER A 40 3.51 -31.49 -2.64
C SER A 40 2.23 -31.61 -3.46
N GLY A 41 1.98 -30.67 -4.37
CA GLY A 41 0.79 -30.66 -5.21
C GLY A 41 -0.44 -30.05 -4.53
N ARG A 42 -0.30 -29.46 -3.36
CA ARG A 42 -1.40 -28.81 -2.68
C ARG A 42 -1.58 -27.39 -3.21
N ARG A 43 -2.84 -27.02 -3.38
CA ARG A 43 -3.16 -25.65 -3.80
C ARG A 43 -2.86 -24.69 -2.64
N ILE A 44 -2.09 -23.63 -2.93
CA ILE A 44 -1.83 -22.56 -1.97
C ILE A 44 -3.07 -21.71 -1.88
N PRO A 45 -3.63 -21.48 -0.68
CA PRO A 45 -4.85 -20.68 -0.54
C PRO A 45 -4.67 -19.27 -1.08
N LYS A 46 -5.76 -18.73 -1.64
CA LYS A 46 -5.77 -17.34 -2.07
C LYS A 46 -5.47 -16.42 -0.89
N ASN A 47 -4.48 -15.57 -1.07
CA ASN A 47 -4.16 -14.54 -0.09
C ASN A 47 -3.55 -13.34 -0.80
N ILE A 48 -4.37 -12.32 -1.00
CA ILE A 48 -3.95 -11.09 -1.63
C ILE A 48 -4.23 -9.91 -0.71
N ILE A 49 -3.48 -8.83 -0.89
CA ILE A 49 -3.89 -7.56 -0.32
C ILE A 49 -5.15 -7.16 -1.09
N HIS A 50 -6.28 -7.05 -0.40
CA HIS A 50 -7.54 -6.72 -1.06
C HIS A 50 -7.92 -5.25 -0.91
N THR A 51 -7.42 -4.57 0.12
CA THR A 51 -7.77 -3.18 0.38
C THR A 51 -6.54 -2.38 0.76
N VAL A 52 -6.38 -1.23 0.12
CA VAL A 52 -5.35 -0.25 0.46
C VAL A 52 -6.01 1.11 0.62
N ARG A 53 -5.75 1.79 1.73
CA ARG A 53 -6.27 3.12 2.00
C ARG A 53 -5.14 4.05 2.36
N ALA A 54 -5.17 5.26 1.79
CA ALA A 54 -4.20 6.30 2.12
C ALA A 54 -4.89 7.48 2.76
N TYR A 55 -4.25 8.01 3.78
CA TYR A 55 -4.76 9.13 4.56
C TYR A 55 -3.73 10.26 4.56
N LEU A 56 -4.22 11.47 4.54
CA LEU A 56 -3.41 12.67 4.73
C LEU A 56 -3.99 13.42 5.92
N ASN A 57 -3.22 13.51 7.01
CA ASN A 57 -3.68 14.12 8.26
C ASN A 57 -5.03 13.53 8.70
N ASP A 58 -5.12 12.18 8.67
CA ASP A 58 -6.31 11.40 9.05
C ASP A 58 -7.51 11.56 8.13
N ARG A 59 -7.34 12.24 6.98
CA ARG A 59 -8.38 12.34 5.95
C ARG A 59 -8.09 11.31 4.86
N LEU A 60 -9.08 10.51 4.49
CA LEU A 60 -8.95 9.54 3.40
C LEU A 60 -8.74 10.28 2.07
N ILE A 61 -7.64 9.99 1.38
CA ILE A 61 -7.32 10.60 0.09
C ILE A 61 -7.27 9.58 -1.05
N MET A 62 -7.17 8.29 -0.74
CA MET A 62 -7.14 7.24 -1.76
C MET A 62 -7.65 5.94 -1.15
N GLU A 63 -8.43 5.20 -1.90
CA GLU A 63 -8.86 3.85 -1.55
C GLU A 63 -8.81 2.99 -2.80
N ALA A 64 -8.22 1.80 -2.66
CA ALA A 64 -8.12 0.85 -3.75
C ALA A 64 -8.55 -0.54 -3.28
N ASP A 65 -9.43 -1.16 -4.06
CA ASP A 65 -9.78 -2.56 -3.90
C ASP A 65 -9.01 -3.34 -4.96
N LEU A 66 -8.20 -4.30 -4.52
CA LEU A 66 -7.33 -5.06 -5.40
C LEU A 66 -7.91 -6.43 -5.68
N GLY A 67 -7.70 -6.92 -6.90
CA GLY A 67 -8.11 -8.24 -7.31
C GLY A 67 -6.93 -9.17 -7.56
N THR A 68 -7.24 -10.40 -7.99
CA THR A 68 -6.22 -11.42 -8.23
C THR A 68 -5.34 -11.13 -9.44
N ALA A 69 -5.72 -10.16 -10.29
CA ALA A 69 -4.90 -9.73 -11.42
C ALA A 69 -3.69 -8.89 -10.99
N MET A 70 -3.75 -8.32 -9.78
CA MET A 70 -2.61 -7.57 -9.25
C MET A 70 -1.54 -8.54 -8.80
N THR A 71 -0.34 -8.43 -9.38
CA THR A 71 0.76 -9.34 -9.09
C THR A 71 1.75 -8.73 -8.09
N SER A 72 2.57 -9.60 -7.50
CA SER A 72 3.63 -9.18 -6.58
C SER A 72 4.84 -8.64 -7.35
N PRO A 73 5.49 -7.57 -6.86
CA PRO A 73 5.08 -6.76 -5.73
C PRO A 73 3.90 -5.84 -6.07
N VAL A 74 3.10 -5.51 -5.07
CA VAL A 74 2.03 -4.54 -5.27
C VAL A 74 2.66 -3.15 -5.36
N TYR A 75 2.21 -2.36 -6.33
CA TYR A 75 2.70 -1.00 -6.52
C TYR A 75 1.52 -0.08 -6.84
N LEU A 76 1.39 0.98 -6.07
CA LEU A 76 0.36 1.99 -6.26
C LEU A 76 0.98 3.38 -6.19
N ALA A 77 0.58 4.24 -7.12
CA ALA A 77 0.99 5.64 -7.13
C ALA A 77 -0.26 6.51 -7.10
N PHE A 78 -0.22 7.59 -6.32
CA PHE A 78 -1.36 8.47 -6.20
C PHE A 78 -0.91 9.90 -5.89
N PRO A 79 -1.70 10.90 -6.30
CA PRO A 79 -1.36 12.29 -6.05
C PRO A 79 -1.64 12.69 -4.60
N VAL A 80 -0.83 13.61 -4.08
CA VAL A 80 -1.03 14.21 -2.76
C VAL A 80 -0.95 15.71 -2.89
N LEU A 81 -2.02 16.39 -2.49
CA LEU A 81 -2.04 17.84 -2.39
C LEU A 81 -1.44 18.24 -1.04
N VAL A 82 -0.35 18.98 -1.07
CA VAL A 82 0.40 19.30 0.14
C VAL A 82 -0.31 20.40 0.94
N PRO A 83 -0.72 20.11 2.20
CA PRO A 83 -1.34 21.13 3.04
C PRO A 83 -0.36 22.24 3.41
N ALA A 84 -0.87 23.41 3.73
CA ALA A 84 -0.04 24.56 4.11
C ALA A 84 0.86 24.26 5.31
N GLU A 85 0.37 23.44 6.24
CA GLU A 85 1.09 23.09 7.47
C GLU A 85 1.94 21.82 7.32
N GLY A 86 1.95 21.20 6.13
CA GLY A 86 2.55 19.87 5.98
C GLY A 86 1.67 18.78 6.54
N GLY A 87 2.25 17.70 7.00
CA GLY A 87 1.47 16.63 7.60
C GLY A 87 2.07 15.26 7.45
N ILE A 88 1.24 14.25 7.57
CA ILE A 88 1.64 12.84 7.52
C ILE A 88 0.76 12.13 6.50
N VAL A 89 1.42 11.45 5.55
CA VAL A 89 0.76 10.50 4.63
C VAL A 89 0.88 9.12 5.26
N LYS A 90 -0.25 8.44 5.38
CA LYS A 90 -0.32 7.12 5.99
C LYS A 90 -1.02 6.18 5.03
N VAL A 91 -0.45 5.00 4.80
CA VAL A 91 -1.06 3.96 3.97
C VAL A 91 -1.32 2.75 4.84
N ILE A 92 -2.55 2.27 4.83
CA ILE A 92 -2.99 1.08 5.57
C ILE A 92 -3.45 0.06 4.54
N TRP A 93 -3.01 -1.19 4.72
CA TRP A 93 -3.41 -2.30 3.84
C TRP A 93 -3.93 -3.46 4.67
N GLN A 94 -4.74 -4.31 4.02
CA GLN A 94 -5.29 -5.51 4.63
C GLN A 94 -5.34 -6.63 3.59
N ASP A 95 -4.97 -7.83 3.99
CA ASP A 95 -5.01 -9.00 3.11
C ASP A 95 -6.10 -10.00 3.53
N ASP A 96 -6.26 -11.07 2.72
CA ASP A 96 -7.28 -12.08 2.95
C ASP A 96 -7.04 -12.90 4.22
N SER A 97 -5.80 -12.96 4.71
CA SER A 97 -5.49 -13.69 5.94
C SER A 97 -5.81 -12.90 7.20
N GLY A 98 -6.25 -11.65 7.05
CA GLY A 98 -6.49 -10.75 8.17
C GLY A 98 -5.26 -9.98 8.61
N GLN A 99 -4.13 -10.14 7.92
CA GLN A 99 -2.93 -9.36 8.20
C GLN A 99 -3.15 -7.93 7.75
N MET A 100 -2.76 -6.98 8.58
CA MET A 100 -2.82 -5.55 8.28
C MET A 100 -1.47 -4.93 8.51
N GLY A 101 -1.21 -3.85 7.79
CA GLY A 101 0.01 -3.09 8.00
C GLY A 101 -0.21 -1.62 7.75
N GLU A 102 0.75 -0.82 8.20
CA GLU A 102 0.70 0.63 8.09
C GLU A 102 2.08 1.16 7.78
N THR A 103 2.14 2.12 6.87
CA THR A 103 3.37 2.84 6.52
C THR A 103 3.08 4.33 6.55
N GLN A 104 3.96 5.10 7.15
CA GLN A 104 3.80 6.56 7.25
C GLN A 104 5.00 7.27 6.68
N GLN A 105 4.77 8.46 6.14
CA GLN A 105 5.81 9.35 5.68
C GLN A 105 5.40 10.79 5.96
N ARG A 106 6.32 11.56 6.55
CA ARG A 106 6.05 12.96 6.89
C ARG A 106 6.28 13.86 5.69
N LEU A 107 5.37 14.81 5.50
CA LEU A 107 5.53 15.91 4.55
C LEU A 107 6.20 17.06 5.31
N VAL A 108 7.47 17.33 4.99
CA VAL A 108 8.23 18.42 5.61
C VAL A 108 8.31 19.56 4.61
N ILE A 109 7.72 20.69 4.99
CA ILE A 109 7.72 21.89 4.16
C ILE A 109 8.93 22.76 4.50
#